data_a50d87a78544ec1ef4c76981a1894906
#
_entry.id   a50d87a78544ec1ef4c76981a1894906
#
_cell.length_a   1.000
_cell.length_b   1.000
_cell.length_c   1.000
_cell.angle_alpha   90.00
_cell.angle_beta   90.00
_cell.angle_gamma   90.00
#
_symmetry.space_group_name_H-M   'P 1'
#
loop_
_entity.id
_entity.type
_entity.pdbx_description
1 polymer ?
#
loop_
_entity_poly.entity_id
_entity_poly.type
_entity_poly.pdbx_seq_one_letter_code
_entity_poly.pdbx_strand_id
1 'polypeptide(L)'
;MGLFNIFKKKDCEICGKEVGMFGYKKLEDGEICKDCVKLLSPWFEERRHSTVAQIKDQLAYRARNAEELKNFHPTIVYGDSHRRMFVEEQNGVPYRFCIANGEDYLDENADLVLVENIEEIIIDIQDNAHELLLHEEEKDEDGNIIQEEEYYDPPRYDYSYEFKATLLLRNIPWFDAMDIQLNRENPELFEVGDMGDADDAAAYARANPKEAFSEKFLKYKTWCDEIEALTKPRTAAPVQEAAKPKFCPNCGAPAEGGKFCQSCGSKL
;
A
#
# COMPACT_ATOMS: atom_id res chain seq x y z
N MET A 1 -26.80 -33.83 -35.31
CA MET A 1 -26.83 -32.42 -34.93
C MET A 1 -25.43 -31.98 -34.59
N GLY A 2 -24.92 -31.02 -35.35
CA GLY A 2 -23.52 -30.81 -35.57
C GLY A 2 -22.71 -30.24 -34.41
N LEU A 3 -21.59 -30.87 -34.21
CA LEU A 3 -20.45 -30.45 -33.36
C LEU A 3 -19.67 -29.21 -33.90
N PHE A 4 -20.20 -28.53 -34.93
CA PHE A 4 -19.51 -27.46 -35.65
C PHE A 4 -19.61 -26.06 -35.04
N ASN A 5 -20.28 -25.86 -33.89
CA ASN A 5 -20.49 -24.54 -33.33
C ASN A 5 -19.53 -24.19 -32.15
N ILE A 6 -18.57 -25.08 -31.82
CA ILE A 6 -17.69 -24.94 -30.64
C ILE A 6 -16.49 -23.99 -30.93
N PHE A 7 -16.20 -23.70 -32.20
CA PHE A 7 -15.04 -22.86 -32.61
C PHE A 7 -15.44 -21.49 -33.15
N LYS A 8 -16.61 -20.97 -32.75
CA LYS A 8 -17.03 -19.65 -33.22
C LYS A 8 -16.14 -18.60 -32.56
N LYS A 9 -15.29 -17.95 -33.35
CA LYS A 9 -14.58 -16.76 -32.97
C LYS A 9 -15.58 -15.66 -32.64
N LYS A 10 -15.23 -14.81 -31.67
CA LYS A 10 -16.05 -13.71 -31.20
C LYS A 10 -15.26 -12.43 -31.23
N ASP A 11 -15.91 -11.34 -31.49
CA ASP A 11 -15.31 -10.02 -31.48
C ASP A 11 -15.37 -9.42 -30.07
N CYS A 12 -14.28 -8.74 -29.67
CA CYS A 12 -14.26 -7.96 -28.45
C CYS A 12 -15.12 -6.71 -28.61
N GLU A 13 -16.15 -6.55 -27.76
CA GLU A 13 -17.08 -5.41 -27.79
C GLU A 13 -16.39 -4.05 -27.49
N ILE A 14 -15.15 -4.09 -27.02
CA ILE A 14 -14.36 -2.89 -26.68
C ILE A 14 -13.45 -2.48 -27.84
N CYS A 15 -12.61 -3.38 -28.36
CA CYS A 15 -11.61 -3.05 -29.38
C CYS A 15 -11.88 -3.66 -30.74
N GLY A 16 -12.94 -4.45 -30.92
CA GLY A 16 -13.31 -5.12 -32.17
C GLY A 16 -12.37 -6.26 -32.60
N LYS A 17 -11.37 -6.63 -31.79
CA LYS A 17 -10.45 -7.71 -32.08
C LYS A 17 -11.15 -9.06 -32.05
N GLU A 18 -11.01 -9.84 -33.13
CA GLU A 18 -11.48 -11.21 -33.16
C GLU A 18 -10.63 -12.09 -32.22
N VAL A 19 -11.29 -12.83 -31.32
CA VAL A 19 -10.64 -13.68 -30.33
C VAL A 19 -11.21 -15.09 -30.34
N GLY A 20 -10.32 -16.06 -30.15
CA GLY A 20 -10.72 -17.47 -30.00
C GLY A 20 -11.37 -17.73 -28.66
N MET A 21 -11.95 -18.92 -28.51
CA MET A 21 -12.77 -19.35 -27.38
C MET A 21 -12.16 -19.09 -25.97
N PHE A 22 -10.85 -19.13 -25.82
CA PHE A 22 -10.16 -18.90 -24.54
C PHE A 22 -9.59 -17.48 -24.40
N GLY A 23 -9.79 -16.63 -25.40
CA GLY A 23 -9.22 -15.26 -25.47
C GLY A 23 -10.12 -14.18 -24.88
N TYR A 24 -11.36 -14.49 -24.52
CA TYR A 24 -12.31 -13.52 -24.02
C TYR A 24 -12.75 -13.78 -22.58
N LYS A 25 -13.30 -12.76 -21.95
CA LYS A 25 -13.98 -12.79 -20.66
C LYS A 25 -15.40 -12.26 -20.81
N LYS A 26 -16.36 -12.84 -20.08
CA LYS A 26 -17.77 -12.44 -20.13
C LYS A 26 -18.00 -11.14 -19.38
N LEU A 27 -18.89 -10.32 -19.92
CA LEU A 27 -19.57 -9.20 -19.32
C LEU A 27 -21.05 -9.56 -19.11
N GLU A 28 -21.85 -8.66 -18.58
CA GLU A 28 -23.28 -8.87 -18.42
C GLU A 28 -23.98 -8.99 -19.78
N ASP A 29 -23.67 -8.10 -20.72
CA ASP A 29 -24.30 -7.96 -22.03
C ASP A 29 -23.35 -8.17 -23.23
N GLY A 30 -22.13 -8.66 -23.00
CA GLY A 30 -21.14 -8.83 -24.06
C GLY A 30 -19.89 -9.58 -23.65
N GLU A 31 -18.80 -9.36 -24.41
CA GLU A 31 -17.52 -10.02 -24.22
C GLU A 31 -16.35 -9.06 -24.44
N ILE A 32 -15.30 -9.23 -23.64
CA ILE A 32 -14.10 -8.42 -23.65
C ILE A 32 -12.86 -9.31 -23.82
N CYS A 33 -11.89 -8.93 -24.66
CA CYS A 33 -10.65 -9.68 -24.79
C CYS A 33 -9.73 -9.48 -23.57
N LYS A 34 -8.79 -10.43 -23.39
CA LYS A 34 -7.84 -10.38 -22.28
C LYS A 34 -6.95 -9.12 -22.30
N ASP A 35 -6.65 -8.59 -23.50
CA ASP A 35 -5.83 -7.37 -23.61
C ASP A 35 -6.59 -6.16 -23.08
N CYS A 36 -7.88 -6.02 -23.41
CA CYS A 36 -8.72 -4.95 -22.85
C CYS A 36 -8.98 -5.12 -21.35
N VAL A 37 -9.06 -6.36 -20.84
CA VAL A 37 -9.19 -6.61 -19.39
C VAL A 37 -7.99 -6.06 -18.61
N LYS A 38 -6.78 -6.17 -19.15
CA LYS A 38 -5.56 -5.65 -18.51
C LYS A 38 -5.52 -4.13 -18.39
N LEU A 39 -6.35 -3.43 -19.17
CA LEU A 39 -6.44 -1.97 -19.12
C LEU A 39 -7.37 -1.47 -18.00
N LEU A 40 -8.20 -2.35 -17.44
CA LEU A 40 -9.07 -2.03 -16.33
C LEU A 40 -8.26 -1.82 -15.04
N SER A 41 -8.85 -1.14 -14.07
CA SER A 41 -8.26 -1.04 -12.74
C SER A 41 -8.05 -2.43 -12.12
N PRO A 42 -6.91 -2.69 -11.47
CA PRO A 42 -6.70 -3.94 -10.74
C PRO A 42 -7.65 -4.10 -9.54
N TRP A 43 -8.23 -3.00 -9.07
CA TRP A 43 -9.19 -2.96 -7.96
C TRP A 43 -10.64 -3.15 -8.42
N PHE A 44 -10.90 -3.18 -9.74
CA PHE A 44 -12.23 -3.34 -10.29
C PHE A 44 -12.62 -4.81 -10.39
N GLU A 45 -13.33 -5.32 -9.41
CA GLU A 45 -13.73 -6.73 -9.32
C GLU A 45 -15.05 -7.03 -10.06
N GLU A 46 -15.95 -6.03 -10.18
CA GLU A 46 -17.31 -6.18 -10.72
C GLU A 46 -17.39 -6.34 -12.26
N ARG A 47 -16.27 -6.56 -12.94
CA ARG A 47 -16.22 -6.69 -14.40
C ARG A 47 -17.27 -7.67 -14.97
N ARG A 48 -17.48 -8.79 -14.29
CA ARG A 48 -18.39 -9.86 -14.78
C ARG A 48 -19.85 -9.44 -14.73
N HIS A 49 -20.19 -8.55 -13.82
CA HIS A 49 -21.53 -8.01 -13.59
C HIS A 49 -21.69 -6.61 -14.20
N SER A 50 -20.74 -6.20 -15.05
CA SER A 50 -20.77 -4.90 -15.72
C SER A 50 -21.14 -5.05 -17.19
N THR A 51 -21.87 -4.07 -17.69
CA THR A 51 -22.23 -3.94 -19.11
C THR A 51 -21.04 -3.43 -19.92
N VAL A 52 -21.09 -3.62 -21.23
CA VAL A 52 -20.13 -3.05 -22.19
C VAL A 52 -20.00 -1.52 -22.03
N ALA A 53 -21.12 -0.84 -21.77
CA ALA A 53 -21.12 0.61 -21.54
C ALA A 53 -20.32 0.98 -20.28
N GLN A 54 -20.56 0.32 -19.16
CA GLN A 54 -19.82 0.54 -17.92
C GLN A 54 -18.34 0.25 -18.07
N ILE A 55 -17.96 -0.79 -18.81
CA ILE A 55 -16.56 -1.08 -19.12
C ILE A 55 -15.92 0.05 -19.94
N LYS A 56 -16.62 0.63 -20.91
CA LYS A 56 -16.13 1.78 -21.68
C LYS A 56 -15.93 3.02 -20.79
N ASP A 57 -16.85 3.24 -19.86
CA ASP A 57 -16.75 4.34 -18.89
C ASP A 57 -15.57 4.15 -17.93
N GLN A 58 -15.33 2.92 -17.46
CA GLN A 58 -14.18 2.58 -16.65
C GLN A 58 -12.86 2.79 -17.42
N LEU A 59 -12.79 2.40 -18.68
CA LEU A 59 -11.61 2.64 -19.52
C LEU A 59 -11.39 4.14 -19.79
N ALA A 60 -12.45 4.92 -19.93
CA ALA A 60 -12.34 6.38 -20.03
C ALA A 60 -11.82 7.00 -18.73
N TYR A 61 -12.23 6.48 -17.57
CA TYR A 61 -11.66 6.83 -16.27
C TYR A 61 -10.16 6.52 -16.24
N ARG A 62 -9.74 5.32 -16.65
CA ARG A 62 -8.33 4.90 -16.69
C ARG A 62 -7.48 5.79 -17.61
N ALA A 63 -8.05 6.23 -18.74
CA ALA A 63 -7.36 7.14 -19.65
C ALA A 63 -7.12 8.53 -19.01
N ARG A 64 -8.09 9.07 -18.27
CA ARG A 64 -7.90 10.31 -17.51
C ARG A 64 -6.88 10.14 -16.39
N ASN A 65 -6.97 9.03 -15.64
CA ASN A 65 -6.02 8.69 -14.60
C ASN A 65 -4.57 8.69 -15.11
N ALA A 66 -4.32 8.10 -16.29
CA ALA A 66 -3.00 8.08 -16.89
C ALA A 66 -2.45 9.49 -17.20
N GLU A 67 -3.31 10.44 -17.57
CA GLU A 67 -2.88 11.83 -17.76
C GLU A 67 -2.59 12.54 -16.43
N GLU A 68 -3.38 12.26 -15.40
CA GLU A 68 -3.17 12.84 -14.06
C GLU A 68 -1.90 12.30 -13.40
N LEU A 69 -1.58 11.01 -13.59
CA LEU A 69 -0.36 10.40 -13.08
C LEU A 69 0.92 11.05 -13.61
N LYS A 70 0.91 11.63 -14.82
CA LYS A 70 2.08 12.36 -15.35
C LYS A 70 2.46 13.57 -14.51
N ASN A 71 1.51 14.10 -13.74
CA ASN A 71 1.70 15.24 -12.84
C ASN A 71 1.67 14.82 -11.36
N PHE A 72 1.83 13.54 -11.08
CA PHE A 72 1.91 13.01 -9.73
C PHE A 72 3.37 12.92 -9.30
N HIS A 73 3.71 13.58 -8.18
CA HIS A 73 5.06 13.67 -7.65
C HIS A 73 5.09 13.22 -6.19
N PRO A 74 5.14 11.90 -5.93
CA PRO A 74 5.09 11.39 -4.57
C PRO A 74 6.33 11.83 -3.77
N THR A 75 6.10 12.23 -2.53
CA THR A 75 7.13 12.62 -1.57
C THR A 75 7.34 11.57 -0.48
N ILE A 76 6.36 10.67 -0.30
CA ILE A 76 6.38 9.63 0.71
C ILE A 76 6.09 8.28 0.05
N VAL A 77 6.77 7.23 0.50
CA VAL A 77 6.55 5.86 0.04
C VAL A 77 6.45 4.93 1.23
N TYR A 78 5.37 4.16 1.30
CA TYR A 78 5.15 3.14 2.31
C TYR A 78 5.19 1.75 1.68
N GLY A 79 5.78 0.80 2.42
CA GLY A 79 5.91 -0.58 2.00
C GLY A 79 7.23 -0.89 1.31
N ASP A 80 7.69 -2.12 1.47
CA ASP A 80 8.84 -2.70 0.74
C ASP A 80 8.50 -4.07 0.14
N SER A 81 7.22 -4.46 0.18
CA SER A 81 6.67 -5.62 -0.52
C SER A 81 6.60 -5.38 -2.04
N HIS A 82 5.93 -6.29 -2.74
CA HIS A 82 5.68 -6.11 -4.18
C HIS A 82 4.82 -4.89 -4.47
N ARG A 83 3.85 -4.57 -3.59
CA ARG A 83 3.04 -3.35 -3.68
C ARG A 83 3.59 -2.29 -2.75
N ARG A 84 3.61 -1.05 -3.23
CA ARG A 84 4.02 0.13 -2.46
C ARG A 84 2.96 1.20 -2.59
N MET A 85 2.73 1.94 -1.51
CA MET A 85 1.86 3.10 -1.50
C MET A 85 2.70 4.36 -1.68
N PHE A 86 2.42 5.10 -2.72
CA PHE A 86 3.05 6.38 -3.06
C PHE A 86 2.09 7.51 -2.68
N VAL A 87 2.57 8.47 -1.90
CA VAL A 87 1.76 9.60 -1.42
C VAL A 87 2.40 10.91 -1.86
N GLU A 88 1.61 11.76 -2.48
CA GLU A 88 1.96 13.13 -2.80
C GLU A 88 1.38 14.08 -1.76
N GLU A 89 2.19 15.04 -1.32
CA GLU A 89 1.77 16.10 -0.43
C GLU A 89 1.55 17.41 -1.20
N GLN A 90 0.53 18.15 -0.78
CA GLN A 90 0.29 19.51 -1.21
C GLN A 90 0.39 20.44 0.01
N ASN A 91 1.34 21.37 -0.01
CA ASN A 91 1.64 22.26 1.12
C ASN A 91 1.96 21.51 2.44
N GLY A 92 2.64 20.38 2.35
CA GLY A 92 3.00 19.55 3.52
C GLY A 92 1.84 18.73 4.10
N VAL A 93 0.75 18.58 3.35
CA VAL A 93 -0.41 17.77 3.74
C VAL A 93 -0.63 16.68 2.68
N PRO A 94 -0.81 15.40 3.06
CA PRO A 94 -1.15 14.33 2.14
C PRO A 94 -2.38 14.71 1.30
N TYR A 95 -2.22 14.67 -0.02
CA TYR A 95 -3.25 15.15 -0.95
C TYR A 95 -3.83 14.02 -1.79
N ARG A 96 -2.96 13.22 -2.42
CA ARG A 96 -3.36 12.09 -3.24
C ARG A 96 -2.34 10.96 -3.15
N PHE A 97 -2.79 9.76 -3.45
CA PHE A 97 -1.95 8.57 -3.38
C PHE A 97 -2.31 7.57 -4.48
N CYS A 98 -1.40 6.65 -4.74
CA CYS A 98 -1.67 5.42 -5.49
C CYS A 98 -0.95 4.23 -4.86
N ILE A 99 -1.41 3.01 -5.19
CA ILE A 99 -0.74 1.76 -4.83
C ILE A 99 -0.36 1.05 -6.13
N ALA A 100 0.92 0.74 -6.28
CA ALA A 100 1.47 0.09 -7.46
C ALA A 100 2.35 -1.11 -7.09
N ASN A 101 2.54 -2.04 -8.04
CA ASN A 101 3.53 -3.10 -7.91
C ASN A 101 4.90 -2.55 -8.37
N GLY A 102 5.93 -2.75 -7.55
CA GLY A 102 7.27 -2.28 -7.89
C GLY A 102 7.49 -0.80 -7.61
N GLU A 103 8.37 -0.17 -8.41
CA GLU A 103 8.82 1.20 -8.20
C GLU A 103 8.19 2.20 -9.18
N ASP A 104 7.61 1.72 -10.27
CA ASP A 104 7.05 2.57 -11.31
C ASP A 104 5.52 2.46 -11.40
N TYR A 105 4.85 3.40 -10.74
CA TYR A 105 3.40 3.54 -10.75
C TYR A 105 2.85 4.02 -12.11
N LEU A 106 3.70 4.61 -12.98
CA LEU A 106 3.30 5.10 -14.29
C LEU A 106 3.07 3.94 -15.28
N ASP A 107 3.97 2.95 -15.30
CA ASP A 107 3.89 1.81 -16.22
C ASP A 107 2.63 0.98 -15.98
N GLU A 108 2.17 0.89 -14.73
CA GLU A 108 0.95 0.18 -14.37
C GLU A 108 -0.30 1.02 -14.53
N ASN A 109 -0.15 2.32 -14.81
CA ASN A 109 -1.28 3.26 -14.71
C ASN A 109 -2.01 3.08 -13.38
N ALA A 110 -1.29 3.13 -12.25
CA ALA A 110 -1.86 2.95 -10.92
C ALA A 110 -3.01 3.93 -10.65
N ASP A 111 -4.06 3.48 -9.99
CA ASP A 111 -5.22 4.35 -9.71
C ASP A 111 -4.85 5.45 -8.72
N LEU A 112 -4.93 6.70 -9.17
CA LEU A 112 -4.63 7.88 -8.37
C LEU A 112 -5.89 8.31 -7.60
N VAL A 113 -5.80 8.34 -6.28
CA VAL A 113 -6.91 8.59 -5.37
C VAL A 113 -6.61 9.80 -4.50
N LEU A 114 -7.61 10.66 -4.28
CA LEU A 114 -7.51 11.74 -3.30
C LEU A 114 -7.56 11.18 -1.87
N VAL A 115 -6.72 11.67 -0.98
CA VAL A 115 -6.73 11.27 0.44
C VAL A 115 -8.09 11.57 1.10
N GLU A 116 -8.78 12.62 0.69
CA GLU A 116 -10.12 12.95 1.17
C GLU A 116 -11.20 11.90 0.82
N ASN A 117 -10.91 11.03 -0.16
CA ASN A 117 -11.79 9.92 -0.52
C ASN A 117 -11.58 8.68 0.36
N ILE A 118 -10.61 8.67 1.24
CA ILE A 118 -10.47 7.61 2.24
C ILE A 118 -11.56 7.82 3.29
N GLU A 119 -12.39 6.81 3.47
CA GLU A 119 -13.45 6.78 4.50
C GLU A 119 -12.91 6.22 5.81
N GLU A 120 -12.19 5.10 5.72
CA GLU A 120 -11.61 4.41 6.87
C GLU A 120 -10.30 3.74 6.46
N ILE A 121 -9.38 3.62 7.41
CA ILE A 121 -8.15 2.85 7.28
C ILE A 121 -8.13 1.78 8.36
N ILE A 122 -8.04 0.53 7.92
CA ILE A 122 -7.97 -0.63 8.79
C ILE A 122 -6.53 -1.15 8.76
N ILE A 123 -5.86 -1.06 9.90
CA ILE A 123 -4.52 -1.65 10.09
C ILE A 123 -4.69 -3.04 10.70
N ASP A 124 -4.09 -4.02 10.07
CA ASP A 124 -4.05 -5.42 10.53
C ASP A 124 -2.60 -5.85 10.69
N ILE A 125 -2.19 -6.10 11.92
CA ILE A 125 -0.87 -6.64 12.28
C ILE A 125 -1.09 -8.05 12.81
N GLN A 126 -0.81 -9.04 11.97
CA GLN A 126 -1.00 -10.45 12.27
C GLN A 126 0.28 -11.03 12.83
N ASP A 127 0.20 -11.68 13.98
CA ASP A 127 1.25 -12.49 14.56
C ASP A 127 1.08 -13.95 14.12
N ASN A 128 2.17 -14.55 13.66
CA ASN A 128 2.25 -15.96 13.29
C ASN A 128 3.20 -16.64 14.27
N ALA A 129 2.67 -17.50 15.12
CA ALA A 129 3.44 -18.27 16.09
C ALA A 129 3.98 -19.55 15.43
N HIS A 130 5.27 -19.80 15.55
CA HIS A 130 5.94 -21.02 15.10
C HIS A 130 6.51 -21.74 16.31
N GLU A 131 6.04 -22.95 16.58
CA GLU A 131 6.59 -23.77 17.68
C GLU A 131 8.03 -24.18 17.37
N LEU A 132 8.90 -23.99 18.36
CA LEU A 132 10.32 -24.30 18.24
C LEU A 132 10.57 -25.77 18.44
N LEU A 133 11.39 -26.34 17.56
CA LEU A 133 11.94 -27.70 17.70
C LEU A 133 13.16 -27.68 18.63
N LEU A 134 13.21 -28.60 19.54
CA LEU A 134 14.42 -28.91 20.31
C LEU A 134 15.43 -29.67 19.45
N HIS A 135 14.92 -30.57 18.63
CA HIS A 135 15.69 -31.35 17.65
C HIS A 135 14.88 -31.52 16.37
N GLU A 136 15.54 -31.30 15.21
CA GLU A 136 14.96 -31.58 13.90
C GLU A 136 15.00 -33.09 13.58
N GLU A 137 14.12 -33.56 12.70
CA GLU A 137 14.13 -34.89 12.16
C GLU A 137 15.45 -35.12 11.39
N GLU A 138 16.22 -36.14 11.76
CA GLU A 138 17.41 -36.58 11.03
C GLU A 138 17.15 -37.90 10.30
N LYS A 139 17.66 -37.96 9.06
CA LYS A 139 17.59 -39.17 8.22
C LYS A 139 18.97 -39.65 7.85
N ASP A 140 19.15 -41.01 7.78
CA ASP A 140 20.36 -41.63 7.25
C ASP A 140 20.45 -41.47 5.71
N GLU A 141 21.57 -41.97 5.12
CA GLU A 141 21.80 -41.92 3.66
C GLU A 141 20.75 -42.73 2.87
N ASP A 142 20.07 -43.67 3.50
CA ASP A 142 19.02 -44.53 2.92
C ASP A 142 17.62 -43.89 3.10
N GLY A 143 17.52 -42.74 3.81
CA GLY A 143 16.28 -41.99 4.04
C GLY A 143 15.45 -42.50 5.23
N ASN A 144 16.01 -43.39 6.10
CA ASN A 144 15.34 -43.82 7.33
C ASN A 144 15.53 -42.76 8.41
N ILE A 145 14.46 -42.51 9.20
CA ILE A 145 14.51 -41.60 10.32
C ILE A 145 15.39 -42.18 11.41
N ILE A 146 16.47 -41.51 11.78
CA ILE A 146 17.39 -41.85 12.86
C ILE A 146 17.14 -41.02 14.13
N GLN A 147 16.52 -39.83 13.95
CA GLN A 147 16.04 -39.03 15.05
C GLN A 147 14.69 -38.43 14.64
N GLU A 148 13.68 -38.57 15.52
CA GLU A 148 12.36 -37.91 15.35
C GLU A 148 12.44 -36.47 15.78
N GLU A 149 11.50 -35.63 15.25
CA GLU A 149 11.32 -34.28 15.72
C GLU A 149 10.98 -34.27 17.21
N GLU A 150 11.62 -33.38 17.97
CA GLU A 150 11.36 -33.18 19.39
C GLU A 150 11.10 -31.69 19.65
N TYR A 151 10.04 -31.39 20.37
CA TYR A 151 9.65 -30.04 20.74
C TYR A 151 10.03 -29.77 22.19
N TYR A 152 10.11 -28.48 22.53
CA TYR A 152 10.33 -28.07 23.92
C TYR A 152 9.15 -28.45 24.80
N ASP A 153 9.40 -28.82 26.05
CA ASP A 153 8.41 -29.01 27.09
C ASP A 153 8.82 -28.16 28.31
N PRO A 154 8.12 -27.07 28.66
CA PRO A 154 6.93 -26.52 27.98
C PRO A 154 7.24 -25.96 26.56
N PRO A 155 6.21 -25.89 25.68
CA PRO A 155 6.36 -25.39 24.32
C PRO A 155 6.95 -23.98 24.27
N ARG A 156 7.82 -23.74 23.27
CA ARG A 156 8.39 -22.42 22.97
C ARG A 156 8.02 -22.02 21.56
N TYR A 157 7.82 -20.70 21.32
CA TYR A 157 7.38 -20.19 20.03
C TYR A 157 8.23 -19.00 19.58
N ASP A 158 8.55 -18.99 18.29
CA ASP A 158 8.96 -17.77 17.58
C ASP A 158 7.73 -17.10 16.99
N TYR A 159 7.76 -15.78 16.95
CA TYR A 159 6.69 -14.97 16.37
C TYR A 159 7.22 -14.19 15.18
N SER A 160 6.53 -14.30 14.03
CA SER A 160 6.73 -13.43 12.89
C SER A 160 5.48 -12.59 12.63
N TYR A 161 5.63 -11.44 11.96
CA TYR A 161 4.54 -10.48 11.83
C TYR A 161 4.28 -10.10 10.38
N GLU A 162 3.00 -10.01 10.01
CA GLU A 162 2.55 -9.44 8.75
C GLU A 162 1.85 -8.11 9.02
N PHE A 163 2.20 -7.08 8.22
CA PHE A 163 1.65 -5.73 8.33
C PHE A 163 0.82 -5.43 7.11
N LYS A 164 -0.47 -5.22 7.29
CA LYS A 164 -1.44 -4.94 6.23
C LYS A 164 -2.20 -3.66 6.53
N ALA A 165 -2.54 -2.93 5.48
CA ALA A 165 -3.46 -1.81 5.56
C ALA A 165 -4.52 -1.96 4.47
N THR A 166 -5.79 -1.80 4.84
CA THR A 166 -6.92 -1.72 3.93
C THR A 166 -7.50 -0.31 4.02
N LEU A 167 -7.56 0.37 2.88
CA LEU A 167 -8.14 1.70 2.75
C LEU A 167 -9.53 1.55 2.16
N LEU A 168 -10.56 1.81 2.96
CA LEU A 168 -11.95 1.89 2.49
C LEU A 168 -12.17 3.26 1.86
N LEU A 169 -12.79 3.28 0.68
CA LEU A 169 -12.87 4.44 -0.18
C LEU A 169 -14.32 4.83 -0.46
N ARG A 170 -14.54 6.12 -0.63
CA ARG A 170 -15.82 6.70 -1.05
C ARG A 170 -15.65 7.54 -2.30
N ASN A 171 -16.75 7.81 -3.00
CA ASN A 171 -16.79 8.66 -4.19
C ASN A 171 -15.96 8.13 -5.39
N ILE A 172 -15.57 6.86 -5.39
CA ILE A 172 -14.94 6.20 -6.51
C ILE A 172 -15.93 5.18 -7.08
N PRO A 173 -16.35 5.33 -8.34
CA PRO A 173 -17.46 4.49 -8.87
C PRO A 173 -17.04 3.06 -9.22
N TRP A 174 -15.74 2.72 -9.15
CA TRP A 174 -15.21 1.48 -9.72
C TRP A 174 -14.70 0.49 -8.68
N PHE A 175 -14.37 0.96 -7.49
CA PHE A 175 -13.90 0.14 -6.37
C PHE A 175 -14.09 0.92 -5.07
N ASP A 176 -14.26 0.21 -3.98
CA ASP A 176 -14.53 0.76 -2.65
C ASP A 176 -13.41 0.48 -1.63
N ALA A 177 -12.40 -0.30 -2.03
CA ALA A 177 -11.25 -0.58 -1.18
C ALA A 177 -9.96 -0.76 -1.99
N MET A 178 -8.85 -0.47 -1.31
CA MET A 178 -7.49 -0.79 -1.75
C MET A 178 -6.73 -1.40 -0.58
N ASP A 179 -6.02 -2.50 -0.81
CA ASP A 179 -5.23 -3.18 0.22
C ASP A 179 -3.74 -3.19 -0.13
N ILE A 180 -2.92 -3.16 0.89
CA ILE A 180 -1.47 -3.25 0.77
C ILE A 180 -0.88 -4.08 1.91
N GLN A 181 0.02 -5.00 1.57
CA GLN A 181 0.95 -5.60 2.51
C GLN A 181 2.22 -4.75 2.54
N LEU A 182 2.58 -4.24 3.70
CA LEU A 182 3.67 -3.29 3.86
C LEU A 182 5.04 -3.95 3.90
N ASN A 183 5.13 -5.13 4.53
CA ASN A 183 6.38 -5.86 4.69
C ASN A 183 6.59 -6.90 3.60
N ARG A 184 7.83 -7.00 3.12
CA ARG A 184 8.28 -8.06 2.20
C ARG A 184 8.66 -9.32 2.94
N GLU A 185 9.37 -9.16 4.05
CA GLU A 185 9.81 -10.23 4.94
C GLU A 185 9.12 -10.04 6.28
N ASN A 186 8.64 -11.12 6.88
CA ASN A 186 8.01 -11.05 8.19
C ASN A 186 9.08 -10.79 9.24
N PRO A 187 9.07 -9.64 9.95
CA PRO A 187 10.00 -9.39 11.03
C PRO A 187 9.67 -10.29 12.21
N GLU A 188 10.70 -10.85 12.81
CA GLU A 188 10.63 -11.70 13.98
C GLU A 188 10.69 -10.86 15.26
N LEU A 189 10.22 -11.42 16.35
CA LEU A 189 10.52 -10.92 17.69
C LEU A 189 12.03 -11.02 17.93
N PHE A 190 12.60 -10.00 18.58
CA PHE A 190 13.91 -10.16 19.18
C PHE A 190 13.80 -11.19 20.30
N GLU A 191 14.82 -12.08 20.43
CA GLU A 191 14.86 -13.06 21.52
C GLU A 191 14.56 -12.36 22.86
N VAL A 192 13.34 -12.52 23.34
CA VAL A 192 13.01 -12.19 24.71
C VAL A 192 13.50 -13.41 25.50
N GLY A 193 14.78 -13.34 25.92
CA GLY A 193 15.43 -14.46 26.59
C GLY A 193 14.59 -15.01 27.73
N ASP A 194 14.61 -16.34 27.86
CA ASP A 194 14.14 -17.18 29.01
C ASP A 194 12.88 -16.69 29.75
N MET A 195 11.89 -16.12 29.08
CA MET A 195 10.55 -15.99 29.62
C MET A 195 9.86 -17.33 29.48
N GLY A 196 9.61 -17.96 30.60
CA GLY A 196 9.14 -19.36 30.70
C GLY A 196 7.74 -19.66 30.15
N ASP A 197 7.06 -18.69 29.53
CA ASP A 197 5.77 -18.86 28.88
C ASP A 197 5.72 -17.97 27.60
N ALA A 198 5.32 -18.56 26.48
CA ALA A 198 5.22 -17.89 25.19
C ALA A 198 4.20 -16.74 25.20
N ASP A 199 3.08 -16.92 25.91
CA ASP A 199 2.05 -15.88 26.07
C ASP A 199 2.56 -14.69 26.86
N ASP A 200 3.40 -14.92 27.88
CA ASP A 200 4.04 -13.87 28.67
C ASP A 200 5.08 -13.10 27.85
N ALA A 201 5.85 -13.77 26.98
CA ALA A 201 6.81 -13.13 26.08
C ALA A 201 6.12 -12.24 25.05
N ALA A 202 5.02 -12.69 24.45
CA ALA A 202 4.21 -11.90 23.53
C ALA A 202 3.53 -10.72 24.22
N ALA A 203 3.03 -10.89 25.44
CA ALA A 203 2.45 -9.83 26.26
C ALA A 203 3.50 -8.77 26.63
N TYR A 204 4.71 -9.21 27.02
CA TYR A 204 5.83 -8.30 27.33
C TYR A 204 6.23 -7.50 26.07
N ALA A 205 6.37 -8.14 24.94
CA ALA A 205 6.73 -7.50 23.68
C ALA A 205 5.70 -6.43 23.27
N ARG A 206 4.40 -6.71 23.43
CA ARG A 206 3.34 -5.73 23.18
C ARG A 206 3.40 -4.55 24.15
N ALA A 207 3.76 -4.80 25.42
CA ALA A 207 3.88 -3.75 26.44
C ALA A 207 5.18 -2.91 26.31
N ASN A 208 6.26 -3.52 25.78
CA ASN A 208 7.59 -2.92 25.69
C ASN A 208 8.16 -2.99 24.27
N PRO A 209 7.46 -2.42 23.25
CA PRO A 209 7.80 -2.65 21.84
C PRO A 209 9.22 -2.19 21.46
N LYS A 210 9.76 -1.17 22.11
CA LYS A 210 11.10 -0.67 21.81
C LYS A 210 12.23 -1.61 22.27
N GLU A 211 11.95 -2.46 23.23
CA GLU A 211 12.94 -3.39 23.81
C GLU A 211 12.82 -4.78 23.17
N ALA A 212 11.62 -5.18 22.79
CA ALA A 212 11.29 -6.52 22.35
C ALA A 212 11.24 -6.71 20.84
N PHE A 213 10.97 -5.64 20.06
CA PHE A 213 10.81 -5.75 18.62
C PHE A 213 12.06 -5.28 17.87
N SER A 214 12.35 -5.96 16.76
CA SER A 214 13.42 -5.58 15.84
C SER A 214 13.21 -4.20 15.22
N GLU A 215 14.28 -3.58 14.70
CA GLU A 215 14.19 -2.32 13.95
C GLU A 215 13.25 -2.44 12.75
N LYS A 216 13.19 -3.62 12.10
CA LYS A 216 12.26 -3.88 10.98
C LYS A 216 10.80 -3.82 11.46
N PHE A 217 10.47 -4.44 12.60
CA PHE A 217 9.12 -4.37 13.16
C PHE A 217 8.73 -2.92 13.47
N LEU A 218 9.60 -2.17 14.13
CA LEU A 218 9.34 -0.78 14.49
C LEU A 218 9.16 0.11 13.24
N LYS A 219 9.92 -0.16 12.17
CA LYS A 219 9.75 0.51 10.87
C LYS A 219 8.34 0.28 10.30
N TYR A 220 7.90 -0.96 10.21
CA TYR A 220 6.58 -1.29 9.66
C TYR A 220 5.44 -0.77 10.55
N LYS A 221 5.61 -0.86 11.88
CA LYS A 221 4.67 -0.27 12.82
C LYS A 221 4.54 1.24 12.64
N THR A 222 5.67 1.94 12.43
CA THR A 222 5.68 3.37 12.14
C THR A 222 4.91 3.68 10.86
N TRP A 223 5.11 2.90 9.80
CA TRP A 223 4.36 3.05 8.55
C TRP A 223 2.86 2.85 8.74
N CYS A 224 2.45 1.85 9.54
CA CYS A 224 1.05 1.66 9.89
C CYS A 224 0.46 2.90 10.58
N ASP A 225 1.17 3.44 11.58
CA ASP A 225 0.73 4.61 12.34
C ASP A 225 0.63 5.87 11.45
N GLU A 226 1.58 6.05 10.53
CA GLU A 226 1.58 7.16 9.57
C GLU A 226 0.46 7.03 8.54
N ILE A 227 0.22 5.82 8.00
CA ILE A 227 -0.90 5.55 7.09
C ILE A 227 -2.24 5.81 7.79
N GLU A 228 -2.43 5.29 9.00
CA GLU A 228 -3.63 5.54 9.80
C GLU A 228 -3.84 7.05 10.06
N ALA A 229 -2.75 7.81 10.15
CA ALA A 229 -2.80 9.25 10.36
C ALA A 229 -3.15 10.06 9.10
N LEU A 230 -3.20 9.45 7.90
CA LEU A 230 -3.50 10.17 6.65
C LEU A 230 -4.87 10.85 6.68
N THR A 231 -5.87 10.25 7.35
CA THR A 231 -7.24 10.78 7.46
C THR A 231 -7.44 11.69 8.67
N LYS A 232 -6.47 11.74 9.59
CA LYS A 232 -6.56 12.60 10.77
C LYS A 232 -6.28 14.06 10.37
N PRO A 233 -7.10 15.03 10.81
CA PRO A 233 -6.82 16.42 10.51
C PRO A 233 -5.44 16.78 11.07
N ARG A 234 -4.47 16.92 10.20
CA ARG A 234 -3.19 17.53 10.58
C ARG A 234 -3.51 18.99 10.89
N THR A 235 -3.45 19.37 12.15
CA THR A 235 -3.25 20.78 12.49
C THR A 235 -1.98 21.15 11.75
N ALA A 236 -2.11 22.02 10.74
CA ALA A 236 -0.96 22.51 9.98
C ALA A 236 0.12 22.84 11.02
N ALA A 237 1.29 22.19 10.89
CA ALA A 237 2.43 22.56 11.72
C ALA A 237 2.51 24.09 11.62
N PRO A 238 2.64 24.82 12.74
CA PRO A 238 2.68 26.26 12.68
C PRO A 238 3.71 26.57 11.60
N VAL A 239 3.26 27.24 10.53
CA VAL A 239 4.13 27.73 9.48
C VAL A 239 5.20 28.45 10.28
N GLN A 240 6.42 27.93 10.35
CA GLN A 240 7.52 28.64 10.93
C GLN A 240 7.58 29.91 10.08
N GLU A 241 7.00 30.99 10.62
CA GLU A 241 7.15 32.31 10.00
C GLU A 241 8.64 32.44 9.79
N ALA A 242 9.03 32.46 8.52
CA ALA A 242 10.43 32.60 8.13
C ALA A 242 10.98 33.72 8.98
N ALA A 243 11.94 33.41 9.84
CA ALA A 243 12.42 34.33 10.87
C ALA A 243 12.68 35.66 10.17
N LYS A 244 11.90 36.68 10.49
CA LYS A 244 11.98 37.99 9.82
C LYS A 244 13.42 38.43 9.85
N PRO A 245 14.00 38.85 8.74
CA PRO A 245 15.41 39.18 8.69
C PRO A 245 15.70 40.28 9.73
N LYS A 246 16.66 40.06 10.58
CA LYS A 246 17.07 41.06 11.61
C LYS A 246 17.58 42.37 11.02
N PHE A 247 17.95 42.35 9.73
CA PHE A 247 18.47 43.49 8.98
C PHE A 247 17.86 43.50 7.57
N CYS A 248 17.62 44.68 7.04
CA CYS A 248 17.13 44.83 5.67
C CYS A 248 18.17 44.34 4.65
N PRO A 249 17.83 43.40 3.75
CA PRO A 249 18.78 42.87 2.78
C PRO A 249 19.23 43.92 1.73
N ASN A 250 18.52 45.03 1.60
CA ASN A 250 18.84 46.08 0.63
C ASN A 250 19.73 47.17 1.19
N CYS A 251 19.53 47.65 2.44
CA CYS A 251 20.28 48.76 3.01
C CYS A 251 21.02 48.46 4.33
N GLY A 252 20.90 47.23 4.84
CA GLY A 252 21.57 46.83 6.08
C GLY A 252 20.99 47.42 7.37
N ALA A 253 19.95 48.25 7.33
CA ALA A 253 19.34 48.83 8.52
C ALA A 253 18.62 47.77 9.36
N PRO A 254 18.56 47.91 10.70
CA PRO A 254 17.79 46.96 11.55
C PRO A 254 16.31 46.90 11.10
N ALA A 255 15.77 45.66 11.01
CA ALA A 255 14.40 45.42 10.62
C ALA A 255 13.53 45.28 11.89
N GLU A 256 12.72 46.31 12.17
CA GLU A 256 11.83 46.37 13.35
C GLU A 256 10.47 45.68 13.07
N GLY A 257 10.44 44.54 12.33
CA GLY A 257 9.27 43.67 12.24
C GLY A 257 8.14 44.12 11.27
N GLY A 258 8.32 45.18 10.49
CA GLY A 258 7.39 45.63 9.47
C GLY A 258 7.47 44.85 8.15
N LYS A 259 6.46 44.96 7.27
CA LYS A 259 6.50 44.38 5.91
C LYS A 259 7.47 45.12 4.97
N PHE A 260 7.89 46.30 5.34
CA PHE A 260 8.80 47.17 4.59
C PHE A 260 9.85 47.77 5.52
N CYS A 261 11.04 47.98 5.01
CA CYS A 261 12.12 48.64 5.73
C CYS A 261 11.79 50.12 5.90
N GLN A 262 11.84 50.62 7.15
CA GLN A 262 11.54 52.01 7.45
C GLN A 262 12.61 53.00 6.93
N SER A 263 13.83 52.48 6.67
CA SER A 263 14.92 53.32 6.17
C SER A 263 14.97 53.47 4.66
N CYS A 264 14.62 52.40 3.89
CA CYS A 264 14.73 52.46 2.43
C CYS A 264 13.47 52.04 1.67
N GLY A 265 12.36 51.70 2.36
CA GLY A 265 11.12 51.29 1.77
C GLY A 265 11.08 49.93 1.08
N SER A 266 12.17 49.17 1.08
CA SER A 266 12.22 47.82 0.48
C SER A 266 11.40 46.83 1.28
N LYS A 267 10.76 45.88 0.59
CA LYS A 267 10.03 44.76 1.24
C LYS A 267 10.99 43.86 2.02
N LEU A 268 10.64 43.54 3.26
CA LEU A 268 11.40 42.72 4.18
C LEU A 268 10.91 41.28 4.14
#